data_c704935e418f7feb9486bb569cbd4cac
#
_entry.id   c704935e418f7feb9486bb569cbd4cac
#
_cell.length_a   1.000
_cell.length_b   1.000
_cell.length_c   1.000
_cell.angle_alpha   90.00
_cell.angle_beta   90.00
_cell.angle_gamma   90.00
#
_symmetry.space_group_name_H-M   'P 1'
#
loop_
_entity.id
_entity.type
_entity.pdbx_description
1 polymer ?
#
loop_
_entity_poly.entity_id
_entity_poly.type
_entity_poly.pdbx_seq_one_letter_code
_entity_poly.pdbx_strand_id
1 'polypeptide(L)'
;MIIRQLSAITLAIILLTTATATAGDYGRYYDKLPIKMAEPDAPQIPDNTVSIADFGAVGDGITLNTEAFAEAIRAIGKLGGGHIVIPAGIWLTGPIVLKDRIDLHLERNALILFSPDKKDHLKDGKVQSCISASKRSDISITGEGIIDGNGEWWRAVKRGKVSDTEWKDFQRMGGTEADGGKLWYPFGLKNYDDIAPDFKAQEKMRVHMIRLTDCERVLVKGVTIQNSPKFHLIPTRCKHVIIDGVTVRCPWNAQNGDGIDISCCQDVLIVNNTVDVGDDGICMKAGGGAAALKYPPVARILIRDNTVFHAHGGFVIGSEFSAGVEDVAVLSNTFSGTDTGLRFKSAPGRGGKTARIYISDIYMSDIRDQAIVFETSYVDVPVGTAGKASEAQDFLPEFTDIHISNVVARDTRIGIAAKGTTQMIHGISISDCAFFCTEKIAELSGIEAFGEGSIKLENVKLL
;
A
#
# COMPACT_ATOMS: atom_id res chain seq x y z
N MET A 1 53.10 53.82 -13.83
CA MET A 1 51.88 54.18 -13.13
C MET A 1 50.88 53.04 -13.39
N ILE A 2 50.82 52.06 -12.49
CA ILE A 2 50.08 50.83 -12.65
C ILE A 2 48.76 51.00 -11.87
N ILE A 3 47.64 51.01 -12.55
CA ILE A 3 46.31 51.04 -11.95
C ILE A 3 45.87 49.57 -11.74
N ARG A 4 45.78 49.16 -10.46
CA ARG A 4 45.18 47.89 -10.06
C ARG A 4 43.66 48.03 -10.09
N GLN A 5 42.98 47.25 -10.93
CA GLN A 5 41.53 47.00 -10.85
C GLN A 5 41.28 45.94 -9.78
N LEU A 6 40.57 46.32 -8.73
CA LEU A 6 39.99 45.39 -7.76
C LEU A 6 38.63 44.95 -8.31
N SER A 7 38.50 43.68 -8.67
CA SER A 7 37.23 43.06 -8.97
C SER A 7 36.50 42.73 -7.67
N ALA A 8 35.41 43.39 -7.41
CA ALA A 8 34.49 43.05 -6.32
C ALA A 8 33.66 41.80 -6.75
N ILE A 9 33.90 40.67 -6.09
CA ILE A 9 33.06 39.50 -6.20
C ILE A 9 31.87 39.74 -5.28
N THR A 10 30.72 40.04 -5.88
CA THR A 10 29.45 40.11 -5.15
C THR A 10 28.94 38.68 -4.92
N LEU A 11 29.07 38.21 -3.69
CA LEU A 11 28.50 36.94 -3.25
C LEU A 11 27.01 37.12 -3.13
N ALA A 12 26.26 36.63 -4.12
CA ALA A 12 24.81 36.57 -4.06
C ALA A 12 24.42 35.39 -3.13
N ILE A 13 24.05 35.70 -1.90
CA ILE A 13 23.41 34.74 -1.00
C ILE A 13 22.00 34.54 -1.53
N ILE A 14 21.78 33.47 -2.27
CA ILE A 14 20.44 32.98 -2.58
C ILE A 14 19.89 32.38 -1.30
N LEU A 15 19.04 33.12 -0.59
CA LEU A 15 18.18 32.53 0.45
C LEU A 15 17.20 31.58 -0.27
N LEU A 16 17.57 30.31 -0.36
CA LEU A 16 16.57 29.27 -0.56
C LEU A 16 15.70 29.22 0.71
N THR A 17 14.52 29.79 0.64
CA THR A 17 13.46 29.48 1.60
C THR A 17 13.06 28.03 1.36
N THR A 18 13.75 27.10 1.99
CA THR A 18 13.26 25.73 2.14
C THR A 18 11.98 25.84 2.94
N ALA A 19 10.85 25.61 2.27
CA ALA A 19 9.61 25.34 2.98
C ALA A 19 9.86 24.06 3.78
N THR A 20 10.22 24.21 5.06
CA THR A 20 10.20 23.11 6.00
C THR A 20 8.80 22.53 5.91
N ALA A 21 8.68 21.27 5.53
CA ALA A 21 7.43 20.54 5.64
C ALA A 21 7.11 20.44 7.13
N THR A 22 6.49 21.50 7.67
CA THR A 22 5.93 21.45 9.01
C THR A 22 4.98 20.26 9.03
N ALA A 23 5.13 19.42 10.02
CA ALA A 23 4.11 18.42 10.36
C ALA A 23 2.77 19.16 10.31
N GLY A 24 1.89 18.76 9.36
CA GLY A 24 0.62 19.45 9.18
C GLY A 24 -0.20 19.34 10.46
N ASP A 25 -1.06 20.30 10.70
CA ASP A 25 -2.08 20.19 11.75
C ASP A 25 -3.09 19.12 11.31
N TYR A 26 -2.87 17.90 11.76
CA TYR A 26 -3.76 16.77 11.49
C TYR A 26 -4.92 16.68 12.47
N GLY A 27 -4.94 17.47 13.54
CA GLY A 27 -6.00 17.51 14.56
C GLY A 27 -7.39 17.69 13.96
N ARG A 28 -7.52 18.48 12.90
CA ARG A 28 -8.78 18.70 12.17
C ARG A 28 -9.46 17.43 11.66
N TYR A 29 -8.70 16.35 11.40
CA TYR A 29 -9.26 15.09 10.92
C TYR A 29 -9.87 14.27 12.06
N TYR A 30 -9.52 14.57 13.30
CA TYR A 30 -9.95 13.86 14.50
C TYR A 30 -11.20 14.46 15.15
N ASP A 31 -11.73 15.55 14.62
CA ASP A 31 -12.98 16.15 15.09
C ASP A 31 -14.17 15.21 14.82
N LYS A 32 -15.02 15.02 15.86
CA LYS A 32 -16.29 14.28 15.77
C LYS A 32 -16.14 12.83 15.27
N LEU A 33 -15.06 12.15 15.63
CA LEU A 33 -14.90 10.74 15.30
C LEU A 33 -15.93 9.88 16.06
N PRO A 34 -16.41 8.77 15.46
CA PRO A 34 -17.32 7.84 16.13
C PRO A 34 -16.66 7.09 17.30
N ILE A 35 -15.35 7.05 17.32
CA ILE A 35 -14.51 6.47 18.39
C ILE A 35 -13.40 7.45 18.76
N LYS A 36 -13.00 7.42 20.04
CA LYS A 36 -11.94 8.29 20.54
C LYS A 36 -10.57 7.77 20.09
N MET A 37 -9.89 8.54 19.29
CA MET A 37 -8.50 8.30 18.86
C MET A 37 -7.67 9.57 19.04
N ALA A 38 -6.37 9.40 19.26
CA ALA A 38 -5.42 10.50 19.27
C ALA A 38 -4.75 10.64 17.90
N GLU A 39 -4.36 11.85 17.55
CA GLU A 39 -3.52 12.13 16.40
C GLU A 39 -2.17 11.40 16.52
N PRO A 40 -1.65 10.78 15.45
CA PRO A 40 -0.31 10.21 15.46
C PRO A 40 0.77 11.28 15.64
N ASP A 41 1.79 10.96 16.43
CA ASP A 41 2.97 11.83 16.53
C ASP A 41 3.72 11.89 15.21
N ALA A 42 4.01 13.09 14.72
CA ALA A 42 4.78 13.30 13.51
C ALA A 42 6.30 13.10 13.74
N PRO A 43 7.06 12.67 12.71
CA PRO A 43 8.51 12.56 12.79
C PRO A 43 9.18 13.89 13.14
N GLN A 44 10.27 13.82 13.90
CA GLN A 44 11.12 14.97 14.22
C GLN A 44 12.43 14.86 13.45
N ILE A 45 12.51 15.54 12.33
CA ILE A 45 13.67 15.54 11.43
C ILE A 45 14.51 16.79 11.71
N PRO A 46 15.84 16.67 11.95
CA PRO A 46 16.74 17.82 12.06
C PRO A 46 16.86 18.61 10.75
N ASP A 47 17.14 19.90 10.84
CA ASP A 47 17.24 20.81 9.67
C ASP A 47 18.50 20.59 8.80
N ASN A 48 19.36 19.62 9.12
CA ASN A 48 20.51 19.29 8.27
C ASN A 48 20.02 18.85 6.89
N THR A 49 20.71 19.31 5.84
CA THR A 49 20.32 18.99 4.46
C THR A 49 21.55 18.61 3.65
N VAL A 50 21.43 17.57 2.84
CA VAL A 50 22.40 17.17 1.82
C VAL A 50 21.69 16.79 0.53
N SER A 51 22.35 16.97 -0.61
CA SER A 51 21.85 16.46 -1.89
C SER A 51 22.56 15.14 -2.23
N ILE A 52 21.83 14.18 -2.85
CA ILE A 52 22.49 12.96 -3.36
C ILE A 52 23.54 13.27 -4.43
N ALA A 53 23.40 14.38 -5.16
CA ALA A 53 24.37 14.82 -6.15
C ALA A 53 25.74 15.14 -5.51
N ASP A 54 25.78 15.57 -4.25
CA ASP A 54 27.02 15.84 -3.51
C ASP A 54 27.84 14.58 -3.24
N PHE A 55 27.23 13.40 -3.40
CA PHE A 55 27.84 12.08 -3.22
C PHE A 55 28.13 11.37 -4.55
N GLY A 56 28.17 12.12 -5.65
CA GLY A 56 28.50 11.60 -6.97
C GLY A 56 27.34 10.88 -7.67
N ALA A 57 26.12 11.02 -7.19
CA ALA A 57 24.96 10.50 -7.90
C ALA A 57 24.75 11.25 -9.23
N VAL A 58 24.33 10.52 -10.27
CA VAL A 58 24.06 11.05 -11.61
C VAL A 58 22.62 10.76 -12.00
N GLY A 59 21.86 11.81 -12.29
CA GLY A 59 20.41 11.74 -12.60
C GLY A 59 20.12 11.49 -14.08
N ASP A 60 20.86 10.57 -14.73
CA ASP A 60 20.79 10.27 -16.19
C ASP A 60 19.91 9.08 -16.54
N GLY A 61 19.37 8.35 -15.56
CA GLY A 61 18.57 7.14 -15.77
C GLY A 61 19.37 5.89 -16.14
N ILE A 62 20.69 5.96 -16.16
CA ILE A 62 21.59 4.88 -16.61
C ILE A 62 22.59 4.51 -15.49
N THR A 63 23.18 5.52 -14.85
CA THR A 63 24.17 5.33 -13.79
C THR A 63 23.53 4.78 -12.54
N LEU A 64 24.04 3.65 -12.03
CA LEU A 64 23.55 3.05 -10.79
C LEU A 64 24.05 3.84 -9.57
N ASN A 65 23.16 4.45 -8.83
CA ASN A 65 23.43 5.37 -7.72
C ASN A 65 23.33 4.73 -6.32
N THR A 66 23.27 3.41 -6.20
CA THR A 66 23.04 2.72 -4.92
C THR A 66 24.03 3.14 -3.84
N GLU A 67 25.32 3.25 -4.18
CA GLU A 67 26.35 3.65 -3.22
C GLU A 67 26.23 5.13 -2.84
N ALA A 68 25.92 6.01 -3.79
CA ALA A 68 25.71 7.43 -3.50
C ALA A 68 24.55 7.66 -2.52
N PHE A 69 23.43 6.94 -2.68
CA PHE A 69 22.35 6.94 -1.67
C PHE A 69 22.84 6.44 -0.31
N ALA A 70 23.60 5.35 -0.28
CA ALA A 70 24.12 4.79 0.96
C ALA A 70 25.09 5.76 1.65
N GLU A 71 25.91 6.50 0.90
CA GLU A 71 26.83 7.51 1.44
C GLU A 71 26.09 8.74 1.97
N ALA A 72 25.11 9.25 1.24
CA ALA A 72 24.26 10.35 1.71
C ALA A 72 23.58 9.99 3.05
N ILE A 73 23.00 8.78 3.14
CA ILE A 73 22.38 8.27 4.37
C ILE A 73 23.41 8.13 5.52
N ARG A 74 24.63 7.69 5.21
CA ARG A 74 25.71 7.63 6.23
C ARG A 74 26.14 9.02 6.70
N ALA A 75 26.28 9.96 5.77
CA ALA A 75 26.72 11.32 6.06
C ALA A 75 25.71 12.07 6.92
N ILE A 76 24.43 12.10 6.49
CA ILE A 76 23.37 12.78 7.25
C ILE A 76 23.13 12.12 8.61
N GLY A 77 23.27 10.79 8.69
CA GLY A 77 23.17 10.05 9.94
C GLY A 77 24.26 10.41 10.97
N LYS A 78 25.46 10.76 10.52
CA LYS A 78 26.54 11.26 11.41
C LYS A 78 26.22 12.63 12.00
N LEU A 79 25.39 13.43 11.32
CA LEU A 79 24.90 14.72 11.80
C LEU A 79 23.67 14.59 12.72
N GLY A 80 23.25 13.36 13.00
CA GLY A 80 22.08 13.08 13.84
C GLY A 80 20.74 13.05 13.10
N GLY A 81 20.76 13.00 11.77
CA GLY A 81 19.61 12.99 10.88
C GLY A 81 19.46 14.26 10.07
N GLY A 82 18.42 14.33 9.23
CA GLY A 82 18.13 15.47 8.36
C GLY A 82 17.48 15.06 7.04
N HIS A 83 17.48 15.98 6.08
CA HIS A 83 16.87 15.85 4.78
C HIS A 83 17.88 15.42 3.73
N ILE A 84 17.58 14.37 2.97
CA ILE A 84 18.31 13.96 1.77
C ILE A 84 17.51 14.41 0.57
N VAL A 85 17.96 15.44 -0.10
CA VAL A 85 17.30 16.01 -1.26
C VAL A 85 17.64 15.22 -2.51
N ILE A 86 16.61 14.81 -3.24
CA ILE A 86 16.69 14.19 -4.56
C ILE A 86 16.26 15.23 -5.58
N PRO A 87 17.21 15.85 -6.32
CA PRO A 87 16.88 16.89 -7.30
C PRO A 87 16.16 16.33 -8.53
N ALA A 88 15.64 17.22 -9.39
CA ALA A 88 15.09 16.84 -10.68
C ALA A 88 16.07 15.97 -11.47
N GLY A 89 15.60 14.87 -12.07
CA GLY A 89 16.42 13.89 -12.81
C GLY A 89 15.87 12.48 -12.69
N ILE A 90 16.49 11.53 -13.38
CA ILE A 90 16.16 10.10 -13.30
C ILE A 90 17.30 9.38 -12.56
N TRP A 91 17.04 8.94 -11.34
CA TRP A 91 18.02 8.39 -10.43
C TRP A 91 17.87 6.86 -10.35
N LEU A 92 18.56 6.15 -11.27
CA LEU A 92 18.57 4.68 -11.26
C LEU A 92 19.32 4.19 -10.02
N THR A 93 18.71 3.29 -9.25
CA THR A 93 19.31 2.79 -8.01
C THR A 93 18.89 1.35 -7.68
N GLY A 94 19.68 0.67 -6.86
CA GLY A 94 19.29 -0.50 -6.09
C GLY A 94 18.62 -0.10 -4.78
N PRO A 95 18.57 -0.99 -3.78
CA PRO A 95 17.87 -0.76 -2.52
C PRO A 95 18.36 0.45 -1.72
N ILE A 96 17.42 1.19 -1.15
CA ILE A 96 17.67 2.30 -0.22
C ILE A 96 17.27 1.85 1.19
N VAL A 97 18.20 1.92 2.15
CA VAL A 97 17.96 1.52 3.54
C VAL A 97 18.02 2.75 4.45
N LEU A 98 16.87 3.22 4.89
CA LEU A 98 16.76 4.41 5.73
C LEU A 98 17.22 4.15 7.17
N LYS A 99 17.70 5.22 7.83
CA LYS A 99 18.08 5.26 9.24
C LYS A 99 17.19 6.21 10.00
N ASP A 100 17.44 6.30 11.31
CA ASP A 100 16.66 7.17 12.18
C ASP A 100 16.80 8.65 11.79
N ARG A 101 15.70 9.39 11.92
CA ARG A 101 15.63 10.84 11.75
C ARG A 101 16.03 11.31 10.35
N ILE A 102 15.62 10.55 9.33
CA ILE A 102 15.90 10.86 7.92
C ILE A 102 14.60 11.12 7.18
N ASP A 103 14.56 12.21 6.44
CA ASP A 103 13.61 12.50 5.38
C ASP A 103 14.26 12.30 4.01
N LEU A 104 13.72 11.40 3.21
CA LEU A 104 14.02 11.28 1.79
C LEU A 104 13.10 12.24 1.03
N HIS A 105 13.63 13.41 0.67
CA HIS A 105 12.85 14.49 0.06
C HIS A 105 13.04 14.55 -1.47
N LEU A 106 11.99 14.23 -2.21
CA LEU A 106 11.99 14.24 -3.66
C LEU A 106 11.48 15.59 -4.19
N GLU A 107 12.32 16.35 -4.86
CA GLU A 107 11.89 17.55 -5.55
C GLU A 107 10.93 17.22 -6.72
N ARG A 108 10.20 18.22 -7.18
CA ARG A 108 9.39 18.10 -8.40
C ARG A 108 10.27 17.67 -9.58
N ASN A 109 9.79 16.74 -10.39
CA ASN A 109 10.52 16.11 -11.51
C ASN A 109 11.71 15.23 -11.08
N ALA A 110 11.89 14.91 -9.80
CA ALA A 110 12.75 13.82 -9.37
C ALA A 110 12.06 12.48 -9.63
N LEU A 111 12.76 11.54 -10.25
CA LEU A 111 12.32 10.16 -10.42
C LEU A 111 13.38 9.22 -9.83
N ILE A 112 13.09 8.57 -8.72
CA ILE A 112 13.86 7.42 -8.26
C ILE A 112 13.36 6.21 -9.04
N LEU A 113 14.22 5.62 -9.86
CA LEU A 113 13.92 4.44 -10.66
C LEU A 113 14.71 3.24 -10.11
N PHE A 114 14.02 2.22 -9.67
CA PHE A 114 14.70 1.03 -9.16
C PHE A 114 15.19 0.13 -10.30
N SER A 115 16.38 -0.46 -10.13
CA SER A 115 16.99 -1.33 -11.14
C SER A 115 16.06 -2.49 -11.51
N PRO A 116 15.90 -2.79 -12.81
CA PRO A 116 15.20 -3.98 -13.26
C PRO A 116 16.00 -5.26 -13.02
N ASP A 117 17.31 -5.17 -12.77
CA ASP A 117 18.13 -6.34 -12.46
C ASP A 117 17.99 -6.73 -10.98
N LYS A 118 17.46 -7.93 -10.75
CA LYS A 118 17.29 -8.48 -9.41
C LYS A 118 18.60 -8.64 -8.66
N LYS A 119 19.73 -8.77 -9.37
CA LYS A 119 21.07 -8.87 -8.76
C LYS A 119 21.52 -7.60 -8.09
N ASP A 120 21.09 -6.43 -8.58
CA ASP A 120 21.35 -5.15 -7.94
C ASP A 120 20.64 -4.99 -6.58
N HIS A 121 19.63 -5.82 -6.34
CA HIS A 121 18.87 -5.86 -5.08
C HIS A 121 19.35 -6.92 -4.09
N LEU A 122 20.39 -7.69 -4.43
CA LEU A 122 20.90 -8.74 -3.56
C LEU A 122 21.79 -8.21 -2.44
N LYS A 123 21.50 -8.63 -1.22
CA LYS A 123 22.38 -8.47 -0.06
C LYS A 123 22.38 -9.78 0.72
N ASP A 124 23.59 -10.34 0.94
CA ASP A 124 23.77 -11.61 1.65
C ASP A 124 22.86 -12.72 1.11
N GLY A 125 22.75 -12.82 -0.22
CA GLY A 125 21.94 -13.82 -0.92
C GLY A 125 20.42 -13.61 -0.82
N LYS A 126 19.97 -12.46 -0.29
CA LYS A 126 18.54 -12.13 -0.16
C LYS A 126 18.19 -10.85 -0.93
N VAL A 127 17.12 -10.90 -1.68
CA VAL A 127 16.61 -9.72 -2.38
C VAL A 127 16.02 -8.74 -1.37
N GLN A 128 16.44 -7.48 -1.45
CA GLN A 128 16.00 -6.40 -0.58
C GLN A 128 14.84 -5.62 -1.20
N SER A 129 13.94 -5.12 -0.37
CA SER A 129 12.90 -4.16 -0.79
C SER A 129 13.53 -2.89 -1.38
N CYS A 130 12.82 -2.23 -2.28
CA CYS A 130 13.31 -1.00 -2.92
C CYS A 130 13.69 0.07 -1.90
N ILE A 131 12.78 0.41 -0.98
CA ILE A 131 13.05 1.25 0.18
C ILE A 131 12.69 0.47 1.43
N SER A 132 13.58 0.49 2.43
CA SER A 132 13.32 -0.19 3.69
C SER A 132 13.84 0.55 4.89
N ALA A 133 13.16 0.35 6.03
CA ALA A 133 13.66 0.70 7.36
C ALA A 133 13.22 -0.39 8.34
N SER A 134 14.04 -0.68 9.33
CA SER A 134 13.70 -1.65 10.37
C SER A 134 14.16 -1.16 11.73
N LYS A 135 13.25 -1.13 12.71
CA LYS A 135 13.48 -0.67 14.07
C LYS A 135 14.09 0.75 14.10
N ARG A 136 13.42 1.66 13.38
CA ARG A 136 13.84 3.06 13.23
C ARG A 136 12.75 4.00 13.69
N SER A 137 13.16 5.19 14.09
CA SER A 137 12.24 6.26 14.47
C SER A 137 12.46 7.51 13.63
N ASP A 138 11.40 8.29 13.46
CA ASP A 138 11.44 9.56 12.74
C ASP A 138 11.88 9.36 11.28
N ILE A 139 11.06 8.64 10.52
CA ILE A 139 11.27 8.35 9.11
C ILE A 139 10.31 9.17 8.28
N SER A 140 10.83 9.90 7.29
CA SER A 140 9.98 10.60 6.32
C SER A 140 10.36 10.26 4.88
N ILE A 141 9.36 10.23 4.02
CA ILE A 141 9.49 10.21 2.55
C ILE A 141 8.55 11.30 2.04
N THR A 142 9.10 12.41 1.55
CA THR A 142 8.31 13.60 1.26
C THR A 142 8.61 14.19 -0.11
N GLY A 143 7.82 15.19 -0.52
CA GLY A 143 8.04 15.95 -1.74
C GLY A 143 7.02 15.67 -2.82
N GLU A 144 7.34 16.04 -4.07
CA GLU A 144 6.43 15.96 -5.23
C GLU A 144 6.98 15.04 -6.34
N GLY A 145 8.08 14.32 -6.06
CA GLY A 145 8.71 13.43 -7.02
C GLY A 145 8.05 12.05 -7.09
N ILE A 146 8.64 11.20 -7.93
CA ILE A 146 8.13 9.88 -8.25
C ILE A 146 9.12 8.81 -7.77
N ILE A 147 8.60 7.76 -7.20
CA ILE A 147 9.31 6.54 -6.81
C ILE A 147 8.75 5.41 -7.66
N ASP A 148 9.54 4.86 -8.59
CA ASP A 148 9.13 3.82 -9.52
C ASP A 148 9.88 2.52 -9.25
N GLY A 149 9.13 1.48 -8.92
CA GLY A 149 9.68 0.15 -8.60
C GLY A 149 10.11 -0.66 -9.82
N ASN A 150 9.86 -0.15 -11.06
CA ASN A 150 10.16 -0.87 -12.30
C ASN A 150 9.56 -2.29 -12.32
N GLY A 151 8.37 -2.41 -11.72
CA GLY A 151 7.78 -3.68 -11.31
C GLY A 151 7.38 -4.60 -12.45
N GLU A 152 7.21 -4.09 -13.68
CA GLU A 152 6.97 -4.89 -14.87
C GLU A 152 8.10 -5.90 -15.12
N TRP A 153 9.33 -5.59 -14.74
CA TRP A 153 10.47 -6.51 -14.84
C TRP A 153 10.49 -7.59 -13.74
N TRP A 154 9.59 -7.50 -12.78
CA TRP A 154 9.51 -8.43 -11.65
C TRP A 154 8.29 -9.33 -11.71
N ARG A 155 7.21 -8.86 -12.31
CA ARG A 155 5.90 -9.51 -12.27
C ARG A 155 5.63 -10.34 -13.52
N ALA A 156 4.99 -11.49 -13.33
CA ALA A 156 4.33 -12.15 -14.43
C ALA A 156 3.02 -11.43 -14.80
N VAL A 157 2.70 -11.39 -16.08
CA VAL A 157 1.37 -11.08 -16.57
C VAL A 157 0.55 -12.37 -16.60
N LYS A 158 -0.59 -12.39 -15.91
CA LYS A 158 -1.52 -13.53 -15.94
C LYS A 158 -2.39 -13.46 -17.18
N ARG A 159 -2.46 -14.56 -17.94
CA ARG A 159 -3.30 -14.65 -19.15
C ARG A 159 -4.76 -14.26 -18.88
N GLY A 160 -5.33 -14.66 -17.74
CA GLY A 160 -6.70 -14.37 -17.36
C GLY A 160 -6.98 -12.91 -16.97
N LYS A 161 -5.95 -12.06 -16.86
CA LYS A 161 -6.09 -10.63 -16.55
C LYS A 161 -5.94 -9.71 -17.78
N VAL A 162 -5.81 -10.26 -18.97
CA VAL A 162 -5.61 -9.48 -20.20
C VAL A 162 -6.45 -10.04 -21.33
N SER A 163 -6.79 -9.20 -22.29
CA SER A 163 -7.48 -9.59 -23.52
C SER A 163 -6.61 -10.44 -24.42
N ASP A 164 -7.23 -11.08 -25.42
CA ASP A 164 -6.51 -11.87 -26.43
C ASP A 164 -5.55 -10.99 -27.23
N THR A 165 -5.87 -9.74 -27.47
CA THR A 165 -5.03 -8.80 -28.20
C THR A 165 -3.81 -8.42 -27.36
N GLU A 166 -4.00 -8.01 -26.12
CA GLU A 166 -2.91 -7.68 -25.20
C GLU A 166 -1.97 -8.87 -24.98
N TRP A 167 -2.53 -10.10 -24.86
CA TRP A 167 -1.70 -11.30 -24.70
C TRP A 167 -0.79 -11.52 -25.92
N LYS A 168 -1.31 -11.35 -27.15
CA LYS A 168 -0.51 -11.43 -28.37
C LYS A 168 0.54 -10.31 -28.44
N ASP A 169 0.25 -9.14 -27.88
CA ASP A 169 1.23 -8.05 -27.84
C ASP A 169 2.37 -8.40 -26.88
N PHE A 170 2.07 -8.93 -25.68
CA PHE A 170 3.11 -9.43 -24.79
C PHE A 170 3.97 -10.52 -25.43
N GLN A 171 3.38 -11.48 -26.13
CA GLN A 171 4.13 -12.52 -26.86
C GLN A 171 5.06 -11.91 -27.91
N ARG A 172 4.62 -10.87 -28.65
CA ARG A 172 5.44 -10.16 -29.65
C ARG A 172 6.60 -9.37 -29.04
N MET A 173 6.48 -8.93 -27.80
CA MET A 173 7.56 -8.26 -27.08
C MET A 173 8.72 -9.21 -26.73
N GLY A 174 8.58 -10.51 -26.92
CA GLY A 174 9.53 -11.53 -26.49
C GLY A 174 9.24 -12.00 -25.06
N GLY A 175 10.27 -12.19 -24.25
CA GLY A 175 10.12 -12.70 -22.88
C GLY A 175 9.93 -14.22 -22.81
N THR A 176 9.29 -14.70 -21.75
CA THR A 176 9.12 -16.14 -21.50
C THR A 176 7.70 -16.45 -21.04
N GLU A 177 7.06 -17.41 -21.72
CA GLU A 177 5.83 -18.02 -21.24
C GLU A 177 6.13 -19.12 -20.21
N ALA A 178 5.33 -19.19 -19.17
CA ALA A 178 5.44 -20.19 -18.10
C ALA A 178 4.06 -20.75 -17.69
N ASP A 179 4.04 -21.78 -16.86
CA ASP A 179 2.84 -22.43 -16.38
C ASP A 179 1.84 -22.82 -17.49
N GLY A 180 2.38 -23.44 -18.57
CA GLY A 180 1.54 -23.88 -19.69
C GLY A 180 0.86 -22.74 -20.46
N GLY A 181 1.49 -21.59 -20.59
CA GLY A 181 0.98 -20.41 -21.29
C GLY A 181 0.00 -19.56 -20.48
N LYS A 182 -0.06 -19.77 -19.16
CA LYS A 182 -0.90 -18.97 -18.26
C LYS A 182 -0.21 -17.72 -17.72
N LEU A 183 1.12 -17.68 -17.82
CA LEU A 183 1.97 -16.60 -17.35
C LEU A 183 2.92 -16.15 -18.44
N TRP A 184 3.18 -14.86 -18.53
CA TRP A 184 4.21 -14.28 -19.36
C TRP A 184 5.12 -13.39 -18.49
N TYR A 185 6.44 -13.53 -18.68
CA TYR A 185 7.46 -12.71 -18.05
C TYR A 185 8.21 -11.87 -19.08
N PRO A 186 8.57 -10.61 -18.79
CA PRO A 186 9.30 -9.75 -19.73
C PRO A 186 10.77 -10.13 -19.92
N PHE A 187 11.28 -11.13 -19.21
CA PHE A 187 12.67 -11.56 -19.21
C PHE A 187 12.79 -13.07 -19.43
N GLY A 188 13.97 -13.52 -19.81
CA GLY A 188 14.30 -14.95 -19.85
C GLY A 188 14.47 -15.50 -18.43
N LEU A 189 13.76 -16.57 -18.09
CA LEU A 189 13.90 -17.20 -16.75
C LEU A 189 15.34 -17.60 -16.46
N LYS A 190 16.10 -18.02 -17.48
CA LYS A 190 17.52 -18.39 -17.38
C LYS A 190 18.45 -17.27 -16.92
N ASN A 191 18.04 -16.02 -17.03
CA ASN A 191 18.86 -14.88 -16.59
C ASN A 191 19.20 -14.91 -15.10
N TYR A 192 18.44 -15.69 -14.32
CA TYR A 192 18.54 -15.76 -12.87
C TYR A 192 18.66 -17.21 -12.35
N ASP A 193 19.05 -18.17 -13.20
CA ASP A 193 19.17 -19.59 -12.82
C ASP A 193 20.13 -19.80 -11.64
N ASP A 194 21.14 -18.94 -11.52
CA ASP A 194 22.11 -18.94 -10.41
C ASP A 194 21.51 -18.56 -9.05
N ILE A 195 20.38 -17.82 -9.04
CA ILE A 195 19.74 -17.33 -7.81
C ILE A 195 18.29 -17.77 -7.67
N ALA A 196 17.62 -18.11 -8.76
CA ALA A 196 16.23 -18.55 -8.78
C ALA A 196 15.95 -19.42 -10.03
N PRO A 197 16.15 -20.74 -9.94
CA PRO A 197 16.20 -21.64 -11.10
C PRO A 197 14.84 -21.93 -11.75
N ASP A 198 13.74 -21.59 -11.12
CA ASP A 198 12.39 -21.80 -11.65
C ASP A 198 11.48 -20.59 -11.41
N PHE A 199 10.32 -20.57 -12.08
CA PHE A 199 9.38 -19.44 -11.95
C PHE A 199 8.83 -19.27 -10.53
N LYS A 200 8.73 -20.32 -9.71
CA LYS A 200 8.30 -20.21 -8.31
C LYS A 200 9.36 -19.52 -7.45
N ALA A 201 10.62 -19.82 -7.69
CA ALA A 201 11.73 -19.13 -7.06
C ALA A 201 11.78 -17.65 -7.53
N GLN A 202 11.55 -17.38 -8.82
CA GLN A 202 11.45 -16.01 -9.36
C GLN A 202 10.31 -15.23 -8.70
N GLU A 203 9.14 -15.82 -8.53
CA GLU A 203 8.02 -15.20 -7.83
C GLU A 203 8.34 -14.87 -6.36
N LYS A 204 9.11 -15.72 -5.68
CA LYS A 204 9.56 -15.48 -4.31
C LYS A 204 10.58 -14.34 -4.20
N MET A 205 11.24 -13.99 -5.29
CA MET A 205 12.17 -12.85 -5.33
C MET A 205 11.45 -11.50 -5.39
N ARG A 206 10.16 -11.48 -5.76
CA ARG A 206 9.40 -10.22 -5.79
C ARG A 206 9.34 -9.60 -4.41
N VAL A 207 9.77 -8.37 -4.30
CA VAL A 207 9.85 -7.62 -3.05
C VAL A 207 8.75 -6.57 -2.95
N HIS A 208 8.40 -6.19 -1.74
CA HIS A 208 7.58 -5.00 -1.52
C HIS A 208 8.41 -3.76 -1.82
N MET A 209 7.79 -2.72 -2.32
CA MET A 209 8.51 -1.52 -2.72
C MET A 209 8.99 -0.72 -1.51
N ILE A 210 8.09 -0.21 -0.70
CA ILE A 210 8.43 0.51 0.53
C ILE A 210 8.00 -0.33 1.73
N ARG A 211 8.96 -0.92 2.42
CA ARG A 211 8.73 -1.77 3.58
C ARG A 211 9.34 -1.18 4.83
N LEU A 212 8.49 -0.74 5.74
CA LEU A 212 8.90 -0.20 7.04
C LEU A 212 8.49 -1.19 8.13
N THR A 213 9.44 -1.64 8.94
CA THR A 213 9.18 -2.72 9.91
C THR A 213 9.62 -2.29 11.31
N ASP A 214 8.71 -2.41 12.30
CA ASP A 214 8.98 -2.03 13.69
C ASP A 214 9.48 -0.56 13.82
N CYS A 215 8.93 0.34 12.99
CA CYS A 215 9.30 1.76 12.99
C CYS A 215 8.29 2.59 13.80
N GLU A 216 8.74 3.76 14.26
CA GLU A 216 7.94 4.68 15.03
C GLU A 216 8.05 6.10 14.48
N ARG A 217 6.93 6.83 14.43
CA ARG A 217 6.80 8.17 13.82
C ARG A 217 7.28 8.17 12.36
N VAL A 218 6.37 7.77 11.50
CA VAL A 218 6.57 7.65 10.04
C VAL A 218 5.68 8.64 9.32
N LEU A 219 6.23 9.36 8.35
CA LEU A 219 5.48 10.24 7.45
C LEU A 219 5.79 9.90 5.98
N VAL A 220 4.76 9.61 5.20
CA VAL A 220 4.86 9.54 3.73
C VAL A 220 3.92 10.60 3.17
N LYS A 221 4.47 11.61 2.46
CA LYS A 221 3.68 12.78 2.05
C LYS A 221 4.00 13.29 0.66
N GLY A 222 2.96 13.45 -0.15
CA GLY A 222 2.99 14.17 -1.43
C GLY A 222 3.60 13.43 -2.62
N VAL A 223 4.37 12.37 -2.38
CA VAL A 223 5.08 11.62 -3.43
C VAL A 223 4.15 10.72 -4.24
N THR A 224 4.55 10.43 -5.48
CA THR A 224 3.95 9.35 -6.27
C THR A 224 4.76 8.07 -6.09
N ILE A 225 4.11 6.98 -5.71
CA ILE A 225 4.68 5.64 -5.56
C ILE A 225 4.06 4.78 -6.64
N GLN A 226 4.86 4.27 -7.57
CA GLN A 226 4.29 3.56 -8.70
C GLN A 226 5.03 2.28 -9.05
N ASN A 227 4.28 1.37 -9.70
CA ASN A 227 4.84 0.23 -10.42
C ASN A 227 5.72 -0.68 -9.55
N SER A 228 5.22 -1.04 -8.37
CA SER A 228 5.92 -1.90 -7.43
C SER A 228 6.12 -3.33 -7.96
N PRO A 229 7.22 -3.99 -7.61
CA PRO A 229 7.37 -5.43 -7.83
C PRO A 229 6.30 -6.28 -7.15
N LYS A 230 5.78 -5.85 -5.99
CA LYS A 230 4.72 -6.52 -5.22
C LYS A 230 3.81 -5.46 -4.59
N PHE A 231 3.66 -5.36 -3.28
CA PHE A 231 2.91 -4.31 -2.60
C PHE A 231 3.68 -2.99 -2.61
N HIS A 232 2.97 -1.85 -2.72
CA HIS A 232 3.63 -0.55 -2.82
C HIS A 232 4.12 -0.03 -1.47
N LEU A 233 3.22 0.24 -0.55
CA LEU A 233 3.56 0.81 0.76
C LEU A 233 3.06 -0.10 1.88
N ILE A 234 4.00 -0.70 2.63
CA ILE A 234 3.68 -1.66 3.68
C ILE A 234 4.41 -1.35 4.99
N PRO A 235 3.88 -0.46 5.84
CA PRO A 235 4.29 -0.39 7.23
C PRO A 235 3.83 -1.67 7.96
N THR A 236 4.76 -2.26 8.71
CA THR A 236 4.54 -3.51 9.44
C THR A 236 4.95 -3.33 10.89
N ARG A 237 4.03 -3.49 11.84
CA ARG A 237 4.26 -3.27 13.28
C ARG A 237 4.85 -1.90 13.59
N CYS A 238 4.41 -0.90 12.84
CA CYS A 238 4.79 0.49 13.05
C CYS A 238 3.78 1.19 13.96
N LYS A 239 4.23 2.27 14.60
CA LYS A 239 3.38 3.16 15.39
C LYS A 239 3.52 4.60 14.91
N HIS A 240 2.44 5.37 15.05
CA HIS A 240 2.41 6.77 14.63
C HIS A 240 2.80 6.91 13.15
N VAL A 241 1.92 6.45 12.26
CA VAL A 241 2.13 6.48 10.81
C VAL A 241 1.17 7.45 10.16
N ILE A 242 1.70 8.38 9.37
CA ILE A 242 0.92 9.36 8.61
C ILE A 242 1.21 9.16 7.12
N ILE A 243 0.15 8.95 6.34
CA ILE A 243 0.20 8.83 4.87
C ILE A 243 -0.74 9.89 4.31
N ASP A 244 -0.19 10.97 3.76
CA ASP A 244 -0.94 12.17 3.37
C ASP A 244 -0.62 12.61 1.94
N GLY A 245 -1.65 12.71 1.10
CA GLY A 245 -1.54 13.25 -0.25
C GLY A 245 -0.66 12.43 -1.20
N VAL A 246 -0.54 11.13 -0.95
CA VAL A 246 0.28 10.22 -1.78
C VAL A 246 -0.54 9.71 -2.96
N THR A 247 0.08 9.63 -4.13
CA THR A 247 -0.48 8.91 -5.27
C THR A 247 0.16 7.53 -5.36
N VAL A 248 -0.63 6.45 -5.29
CA VAL A 248 -0.15 5.08 -5.47
C VAL A 248 -0.77 4.50 -6.72
N ARG A 249 0.05 4.03 -7.67
CA ARG A 249 -0.48 3.50 -8.93
C ARG A 249 0.34 2.36 -9.52
N CYS A 250 -0.35 1.44 -10.19
CA CYS A 250 0.26 0.45 -11.08
C CYS A 250 -0.76 -0.03 -12.12
N PRO A 251 -0.34 -0.76 -13.16
CA PRO A 251 -1.27 -1.35 -14.12
C PRO A 251 -2.30 -2.24 -13.39
N TRP A 252 -3.57 -2.16 -13.83
CA TRP A 252 -4.68 -2.93 -13.24
C TRP A 252 -4.47 -4.46 -13.28
N ASN A 253 -3.65 -4.96 -14.20
CA ASN A 253 -3.29 -6.37 -14.31
C ASN A 253 -2.13 -6.79 -13.40
N ALA A 254 -1.53 -5.85 -12.65
CA ALA A 254 -0.41 -6.14 -11.74
C ALA A 254 -0.89 -6.99 -10.56
N GLN A 255 -0.45 -8.23 -10.53
CA GLN A 255 -0.78 -9.13 -9.43
C GLN A 255 -0.04 -8.75 -8.14
N ASN A 256 -0.71 -8.84 -6.99
CA ASN A 256 -0.20 -8.37 -5.71
C ASN A 256 0.34 -6.93 -5.79
N GLY A 257 -0.35 -6.10 -6.57
CA GLY A 257 -0.05 -4.69 -6.67
C GLY A 257 -0.86 -3.89 -5.67
N ASP A 258 -0.95 -4.38 -4.41
CA ASP A 258 -1.66 -3.72 -3.32
C ASP A 258 -1.12 -2.28 -3.11
N GLY A 259 -2.01 -1.34 -2.82
CA GLY A 259 -1.65 0.07 -2.69
C GLY A 259 -1.01 0.38 -1.34
N ILE A 260 -1.83 0.44 -0.30
CA ILE A 260 -1.42 0.76 1.06
C ILE A 260 -1.85 -0.38 1.99
N ASP A 261 -0.89 -1.12 2.51
CA ASP A 261 -1.11 -2.24 3.43
C ASP A 261 -0.65 -1.91 4.84
N ILE A 262 -1.58 -1.75 5.74
CA ILE A 262 -1.28 -1.53 7.15
C ILE A 262 -1.25 -2.88 7.86
N SER A 263 -0.06 -3.30 8.31
CA SER A 263 0.13 -4.63 8.90
C SER A 263 0.52 -4.55 10.37
N CYS A 264 -0.35 -4.97 11.29
CA CYS A 264 -0.11 -4.95 12.75
C CYS A 264 0.32 -3.56 13.27
N CYS A 265 -0.09 -2.46 12.64
CA CYS A 265 0.27 -1.11 13.02
C CYS A 265 -0.76 -0.47 13.97
N GLN A 266 -0.34 0.57 14.67
CA GLN A 266 -1.17 1.31 15.61
C GLN A 266 -0.98 2.82 15.42
N ASP A 267 -2.04 3.59 15.69
CA ASP A 267 -2.02 5.05 15.58
C ASP A 267 -1.65 5.50 14.16
N VAL A 268 -2.54 5.21 13.18
CA VAL A 268 -2.30 5.46 11.76
C VAL A 268 -3.33 6.43 11.18
N LEU A 269 -2.86 7.40 10.43
CA LEU A 269 -3.67 8.33 9.64
C LEU A 269 -3.38 8.16 8.14
N ILE A 270 -4.43 7.92 7.34
CA ILE A 270 -4.36 7.79 5.89
C ILE A 270 -5.34 8.79 5.28
N VAL A 271 -4.84 9.91 4.73
CA VAL A 271 -5.68 11.01 4.26
C VAL A 271 -5.26 11.56 2.91
N ASN A 272 -6.22 12.05 2.14
CA ASN A 272 -6.01 12.77 0.87
C ASN A 272 -5.25 11.97 -0.21
N ASN A 273 -5.24 10.64 -0.12
CA ASN A 273 -4.48 9.83 -1.06
C ASN A 273 -5.30 9.45 -2.29
N THR A 274 -4.61 9.23 -3.39
CA THR A 274 -5.17 8.68 -4.62
C THR A 274 -4.53 7.32 -4.88
N VAL A 275 -5.35 6.28 -5.02
CA VAL A 275 -4.89 4.90 -5.21
C VAL A 275 -5.52 4.33 -6.47
N ASP A 276 -4.69 3.79 -7.39
CA ASP A 276 -5.12 3.18 -8.66
C ASP A 276 -4.23 1.96 -8.93
N VAL A 277 -4.68 0.77 -8.53
CA VAL A 277 -3.81 -0.41 -8.43
C VAL A 277 -4.48 -1.69 -8.94
N GLY A 278 -3.70 -2.77 -9.02
CA GLY A 278 -4.15 -4.06 -9.58
C GLY A 278 -4.54 -5.12 -8.55
N ASP A 279 -4.53 -4.78 -7.25
CA ASP A 279 -4.94 -5.64 -6.13
C ASP A 279 -5.64 -4.77 -5.06
N ASP A 280 -5.57 -5.08 -3.76
CA ASP A 280 -6.28 -4.33 -2.72
C ASP A 280 -5.82 -2.84 -2.65
N GLY A 281 -6.74 -1.90 -2.54
CA GLY A 281 -6.44 -0.46 -2.51
C GLY A 281 -5.85 -0.01 -1.18
N ILE A 282 -6.67 0.07 -0.13
CA ILE A 282 -6.24 0.36 1.25
C ILE A 282 -6.63 -0.84 2.12
N CYS A 283 -5.65 -1.56 2.65
CA CYS A 283 -5.86 -2.86 3.27
C CYS A 283 -5.28 -2.96 4.69
N MET A 284 -6.09 -3.52 5.59
CA MET A 284 -5.70 -3.84 6.97
C MET A 284 -5.32 -5.32 7.06
N LYS A 285 -4.10 -5.62 7.49
CA LYS A 285 -3.57 -6.97 7.68
C LYS A 285 -2.98 -7.12 9.09
N ALA A 286 -3.22 -8.25 9.74
CA ALA A 286 -2.69 -8.50 11.10
C ALA A 286 -2.08 -9.90 11.23
N GLY A 287 -1.38 -10.32 10.18
CA GLY A 287 -0.69 -11.61 10.11
C GLY A 287 -1.61 -12.82 10.03
N GLY A 288 -1.07 -13.96 9.63
CA GLY A 288 -1.80 -15.21 9.40
C GLY A 288 -1.43 -16.32 10.36
N GLY A 289 -2.45 -17.00 10.94
CA GLY A 289 -2.32 -18.15 11.80
C GLY A 289 -1.80 -17.85 13.21
N ALA A 290 -1.67 -18.90 14.02
CA ALA A 290 -1.30 -18.79 15.44
C ALA A 290 0.01 -18.01 15.70
N ALA A 291 0.95 -18.06 14.76
CA ALA A 291 2.21 -17.33 14.87
C ALA A 291 2.03 -15.80 14.91
N ALA A 292 0.93 -15.27 14.41
CA ALA A 292 0.64 -13.85 14.41
C ALA A 292 0.07 -13.34 15.73
N LEU A 293 -0.45 -14.21 16.59
CA LEU A 293 -1.06 -13.84 17.91
C LEU A 293 -0.09 -13.13 18.86
N LYS A 294 1.21 -13.26 18.63
CA LYS A 294 2.25 -12.53 19.37
C LYS A 294 2.42 -11.07 18.95
N TYR A 295 1.84 -10.69 17.82
CA TYR A 295 1.92 -9.32 17.32
C TYR A 295 0.75 -8.48 17.84
N PRO A 296 0.89 -7.15 17.87
CA PRO A 296 -0.23 -6.29 18.19
C PRO A 296 -1.29 -6.37 17.09
N PRO A 297 -2.57 -6.10 17.40
CA PRO A 297 -3.60 -5.91 16.39
C PRO A 297 -3.31 -4.66 15.55
N VAL A 298 -3.95 -4.54 14.40
CA VAL A 298 -4.16 -3.24 13.76
C VAL A 298 -5.14 -2.46 14.62
N ALA A 299 -4.75 -1.29 15.10
CA ALA A 299 -5.60 -0.54 16.03
C ALA A 299 -5.44 0.99 15.92
N ARG A 300 -6.54 1.71 16.13
CA ARG A 300 -6.61 3.18 16.10
C ARG A 300 -6.18 3.73 14.75
N ILE A 301 -6.95 3.38 13.73
CA ILE A 301 -6.69 3.74 12.33
C ILE A 301 -7.77 4.70 11.85
N LEU A 302 -7.36 5.85 11.31
CA LEU A 302 -8.24 6.79 10.62
C LEU A 302 -7.90 6.82 9.12
N ILE A 303 -8.90 6.51 8.29
CA ILE A 303 -8.82 6.51 6.82
C ILE A 303 -9.86 7.49 6.30
N ARG A 304 -9.42 8.62 5.74
CA ARG A 304 -10.34 9.70 5.44
C ARG A 304 -9.96 10.47 4.18
N ASP A 305 -10.97 10.92 3.43
CA ASP A 305 -10.79 11.80 2.28
C ASP A 305 -9.86 11.21 1.19
N ASN A 306 -9.88 9.88 0.99
CA ASN A 306 -9.12 9.20 -0.04
C ASN A 306 -9.99 8.86 -1.24
N THR A 307 -9.37 8.77 -2.41
CA THR A 307 -9.98 8.24 -3.63
C THR A 307 -9.27 6.98 -4.06
N VAL A 308 -10.02 5.88 -4.24
CA VAL A 308 -9.49 4.63 -4.79
C VAL A 308 -10.18 4.38 -6.12
N PHE A 309 -9.36 4.30 -7.16
CA PHE A 309 -9.79 3.90 -8.49
C PHE A 309 -9.70 2.37 -8.63
N HIS A 310 -9.23 1.81 -9.73
CA HIS A 310 -9.11 0.36 -9.89
C HIS A 310 -8.39 -0.28 -8.70
N ALA A 311 -9.02 -1.30 -8.13
CA ALA A 311 -8.47 -2.13 -7.06
C ALA A 311 -9.37 -3.36 -6.89
N HIS A 312 -8.86 -4.44 -6.26
CA HIS A 312 -9.73 -5.57 -5.87
C HIS A 312 -10.70 -5.19 -4.73
N GLY A 313 -10.39 -4.16 -3.96
CA GLY A 313 -11.28 -3.58 -2.97
C GLY A 313 -10.86 -2.16 -2.63
N GLY A 314 -11.81 -1.25 -2.46
CA GLY A 314 -11.53 0.14 -2.07
C GLY A 314 -10.93 0.20 -0.66
N PHE A 315 -11.68 -0.30 0.31
CA PHE A 315 -11.20 -0.57 1.67
C PHE A 315 -11.32 -2.07 1.96
N VAL A 316 -10.26 -2.66 2.52
CA VAL A 316 -10.17 -4.10 2.72
C VAL A 316 -9.70 -4.44 4.14
N ILE A 317 -10.33 -5.45 4.76
CA ILE A 317 -9.78 -6.15 5.91
C ILE A 317 -9.49 -7.59 5.48
N GLY A 318 -8.22 -8.00 5.60
CA GLY A 318 -7.81 -9.37 5.33
C GLY A 318 -6.98 -9.56 4.06
N SER A 319 -6.81 -10.81 3.67
CA SER A 319 -7.38 -12.06 4.23
C SER A 319 -6.75 -12.49 5.56
N GLU A 320 -5.54 -12.03 5.90
CA GLU A 320 -4.83 -12.38 7.13
C GLU A 320 -4.99 -11.27 8.17
N PHE A 321 -5.74 -11.56 9.25
CA PHE A 321 -5.88 -10.65 10.39
C PHE A 321 -5.94 -11.38 11.74
N SER A 322 -5.11 -12.40 11.89
CA SER A 322 -5.11 -13.28 13.06
C SER A 322 -4.86 -12.56 14.39
N ALA A 323 -4.06 -11.49 14.39
CA ALA A 323 -3.83 -10.68 15.59
C ALA A 323 -4.97 -9.68 15.91
N GLY A 324 -5.96 -9.57 15.01
CA GLY A 324 -7.13 -8.70 15.19
C GLY A 324 -7.01 -7.35 14.49
N VAL A 325 -8.19 -6.73 14.25
CA VAL A 325 -8.34 -5.37 13.70
C VAL A 325 -9.38 -4.64 14.52
N GLU A 326 -9.02 -3.55 15.15
CA GLU A 326 -9.90 -2.83 16.07
C GLU A 326 -9.73 -1.30 15.98
N ASP A 327 -10.74 -0.56 16.44
CA ASP A 327 -10.72 0.89 16.48
C ASP A 327 -10.36 1.52 15.11
N VAL A 328 -11.11 1.18 14.06
CA VAL A 328 -10.90 1.70 12.70
C VAL A 328 -12.07 2.60 12.30
N ALA A 329 -11.75 3.81 11.85
CA ALA A 329 -12.71 4.73 11.25
C ALA A 329 -12.36 4.98 9.77
N VAL A 330 -13.33 4.71 8.88
CA VAL A 330 -13.21 4.90 7.42
C VAL A 330 -14.28 5.89 6.99
N LEU A 331 -13.88 7.14 6.75
CA LEU A 331 -14.79 8.27 6.63
C LEU A 331 -14.57 9.06 5.36
N SER A 332 -15.63 9.47 4.68
CA SER A 332 -15.55 10.40 3.53
C SER A 332 -14.60 9.93 2.42
N ASN A 333 -14.67 8.66 2.03
CA ASN A 333 -13.84 8.14 0.93
C ASN A 333 -14.67 7.89 -0.33
N THR A 334 -14.01 7.91 -1.49
CA THR A 334 -14.62 7.63 -2.79
C THR A 334 -13.95 6.42 -3.43
N PHE A 335 -14.75 5.45 -3.89
CA PHE A 335 -14.27 4.29 -4.62
C PHE A 335 -14.93 4.24 -6.00
N SER A 336 -14.13 4.16 -7.07
CA SER A 336 -14.63 4.18 -8.44
C SER A 336 -13.91 3.19 -9.33
N GLY A 337 -14.63 2.24 -9.93
CA GLY A 337 -14.04 1.23 -10.80
C GLY A 337 -13.34 0.09 -10.06
N THR A 338 -13.52 -0.04 -8.75
CA THR A 338 -12.98 -1.17 -7.97
C THR A 338 -13.81 -2.44 -8.22
N ASP A 339 -13.21 -3.63 -8.04
CA ASP A 339 -13.99 -4.86 -8.10
C ASP A 339 -14.99 -4.91 -6.95
N THR A 340 -14.60 -4.51 -5.75
CA THR A 340 -15.44 -4.43 -4.55
C THR A 340 -15.24 -3.09 -3.84
N GLY A 341 -16.27 -2.52 -3.24
CA GLY A 341 -16.16 -1.30 -2.46
C GLY A 341 -15.56 -1.55 -1.08
N LEU A 342 -16.36 -2.11 -0.17
CA LEU A 342 -15.95 -2.52 1.18
C LEU A 342 -15.79 -4.05 1.21
N ARG A 343 -14.58 -4.52 1.45
CA ARG A 343 -14.24 -5.94 1.35
C ARG A 343 -13.69 -6.51 2.65
N PHE A 344 -14.46 -7.41 3.25
CA PHE A 344 -14.08 -8.16 4.45
C PHE A 344 -13.86 -9.61 4.06
N LYS A 345 -12.61 -10.07 4.00
CA LYS A 345 -12.26 -11.41 3.50
C LYS A 345 -11.36 -12.16 4.45
N SER A 346 -11.66 -13.43 4.69
CA SER A 346 -10.80 -14.36 5.43
C SER A 346 -11.18 -15.81 5.18
N ALA A 347 -10.53 -16.74 5.88
CA ALA A 347 -10.80 -18.16 5.84
C ALA A 347 -10.51 -18.80 7.19
N PRO A 348 -11.08 -19.97 7.50
CA PRO A 348 -10.66 -20.78 8.64
C PRO A 348 -9.13 -21.00 8.64
N GLY A 349 -8.52 -20.94 9.81
CA GLY A 349 -7.07 -20.98 9.98
C GLY A 349 -6.31 -19.67 9.80
N ARG A 350 -6.96 -18.61 9.26
CA ARG A 350 -6.41 -17.25 9.19
C ARG A 350 -6.90 -16.37 10.32
N GLY A 351 -7.97 -16.77 11.01
CA GLY A 351 -8.54 -16.31 12.25
C GLY A 351 -8.46 -14.82 12.52
N GLY A 352 -8.77 -14.48 13.75
CA GLY A 352 -8.76 -13.10 14.21
C GLY A 352 -10.15 -12.53 14.29
N LYS A 353 -10.26 -11.39 14.99
CA LYS A 353 -11.51 -10.71 15.27
C LYS A 353 -11.42 -9.26 14.85
N THR A 354 -12.48 -8.74 14.23
CA THR A 354 -12.68 -7.31 14.09
C THR A 354 -13.47 -6.78 15.30
N ALA A 355 -13.23 -5.54 15.70
CA ALA A 355 -14.04 -4.88 16.73
C ALA A 355 -14.02 -3.35 16.55
N ARG A 356 -15.16 -2.69 16.78
CA ARG A 356 -15.28 -1.22 16.72
C ARG A 356 -14.80 -0.64 15.39
N ILE A 357 -15.38 -1.16 14.29
CA ILE A 357 -15.10 -0.67 12.93
C ILE A 357 -16.26 0.25 12.51
N TYR A 358 -15.93 1.49 12.20
CA TYR A 358 -16.93 2.52 11.84
C TYR A 358 -16.64 3.03 10.43
N ILE A 359 -17.62 2.91 9.55
CA ILE A 359 -17.50 3.29 8.14
C ILE A 359 -18.65 4.22 7.80
N SER A 360 -18.37 5.44 7.34
CA SER A 360 -19.43 6.34 6.91
C SER A 360 -19.03 7.30 5.81
N ASP A 361 -20.04 7.87 5.15
CA ASP A 361 -19.87 8.85 4.08
C ASP A 361 -19.02 8.30 2.93
N ILE A 362 -19.37 7.11 2.44
CA ILE A 362 -18.66 6.45 1.34
C ILE A 362 -19.46 6.58 0.06
N TYR A 363 -18.77 7.05 -0.98
CA TYR A 363 -19.35 7.19 -2.32
C TYR A 363 -18.67 6.19 -3.26
N MET A 364 -19.51 5.40 -3.97
CA MET A 364 -19.05 4.35 -4.88
C MET A 364 -19.69 4.50 -6.24
N SER A 365 -18.91 4.22 -7.30
CA SER A 365 -19.40 4.12 -8.67
C SER A 365 -18.64 3.05 -9.45
N ASP A 366 -19.31 2.43 -10.43
CA ASP A 366 -18.70 1.40 -11.29
C ASP A 366 -18.05 0.24 -10.50
N ILE A 367 -18.77 -0.27 -9.49
CA ILE A 367 -18.31 -1.41 -8.70
C ILE A 367 -18.63 -2.70 -9.44
N ARG A 368 -17.57 -3.38 -9.89
CA ARG A 368 -17.68 -4.54 -10.79
C ARG A 368 -18.36 -5.76 -10.18
N ASP A 369 -18.23 -5.91 -8.86
CA ASP A 369 -18.82 -7.02 -8.11
C ASP A 369 -19.75 -6.51 -6.99
N GLN A 370 -19.27 -6.40 -5.76
CA GLN A 370 -20.11 -6.08 -4.62
C GLN A 370 -19.77 -4.69 -4.04
N ALA A 371 -20.78 -3.90 -3.70
CA ALA A 371 -20.55 -2.68 -2.93
C ALA A 371 -20.02 -3.02 -1.54
N ILE A 372 -20.59 -4.04 -0.88
CA ILE A 372 -20.14 -4.56 0.41
C ILE A 372 -20.08 -6.08 0.36
N VAL A 373 -18.95 -6.68 0.77
CA VAL A 373 -18.85 -8.13 0.90
C VAL A 373 -18.18 -8.56 2.20
N PHE A 374 -18.79 -9.57 2.85
CA PHE A 374 -18.21 -10.35 3.94
C PHE A 374 -17.98 -11.77 3.46
N GLU A 375 -16.73 -12.24 3.40
CA GLU A 375 -16.39 -13.57 2.92
C GLU A 375 -15.43 -14.27 3.88
N THR A 376 -15.89 -15.39 4.46
CA THR A 376 -15.11 -16.23 5.39
C THR A 376 -14.69 -17.57 4.76
N SER A 377 -14.82 -17.70 3.44
CA SER A 377 -14.40 -18.87 2.65
C SER A 377 -13.35 -18.51 1.59
N TYR A 378 -12.64 -17.41 1.79
CA TYR A 378 -11.68 -16.89 0.83
C TYR A 378 -10.52 -17.85 0.62
N VAL A 379 -10.26 -18.22 -0.63
CA VAL A 379 -9.13 -19.06 -1.02
C VAL A 379 -8.15 -18.21 -1.80
N ASP A 380 -6.96 -17.99 -1.22
CA ASP A 380 -5.85 -17.39 -1.94
C ASP A 380 -5.21 -18.44 -2.84
N VAL A 381 -5.15 -18.17 -4.14
CA VAL A 381 -4.51 -19.06 -5.12
C VAL A 381 -3.19 -18.41 -5.55
N PRO A 382 -2.06 -18.76 -4.91
CA PRO A 382 -0.75 -18.29 -5.34
C PRO A 382 -0.48 -18.71 -6.78
N VAL A 383 0.26 -17.89 -7.52
CA VAL A 383 0.68 -18.17 -8.90
C VAL A 383 1.32 -19.54 -8.99
N GLY A 384 0.80 -20.41 -9.87
CA GLY A 384 1.33 -21.75 -10.09
C GLY A 384 1.01 -22.78 -9.00
N THR A 385 0.03 -22.53 -8.14
CA THR A 385 -0.47 -23.51 -7.16
C THR A 385 -1.98 -23.68 -7.30
N ALA A 386 -2.47 -24.89 -7.03
CA ALA A 386 -3.88 -25.07 -6.73
C ALA A 386 -4.13 -24.52 -5.31
N GLY A 387 -5.06 -23.59 -5.16
CA GLY A 387 -5.43 -23.09 -3.84
C GLY A 387 -5.90 -24.25 -2.96
N LYS A 388 -5.31 -24.39 -1.78
CA LYS A 388 -5.83 -25.28 -0.76
C LYS A 388 -6.58 -24.45 0.27
N ALA A 389 -7.82 -24.82 0.55
CA ALA A 389 -8.49 -24.34 1.76
C ALA A 389 -7.65 -24.74 2.97
N SER A 390 -7.51 -23.85 3.95
CA SER A 390 -6.82 -24.17 5.19
C SER A 390 -7.56 -25.32 5.91
N GLU A 391 -6.84 -26.33 6.29
CA GLU A 391 -7.41 -27.47 7.06
C GLU A 391 -7.62 -27.14 8.55
N ALA A 392 -7.14 -25.97 9.01
CA ALA A 392 -7.26 -25.55 10.40
C ALA A 392 -8.68 -25.02 10.69
N GLN A 393 -9.60 -25.91 11.03
CA GLN A 393 -10.98 -25.56 11.38
C GLN A 393 -11.12 -24.83 12.74
N ASP A 394 -10.08 -24.84 13.57
CA ASP A 394 -10.19 -24.41 14.97
C ASP A 394 -9.92 -22.91 15.19
N PHE A 395 -9.43 -22.17 14.17
CA PHE A 395 -9.17 -20.76 14.27
C PHE A 395 -10.01 -19.99 13.22
N LEU A 396 -11.24 -19.69 13.60
CA LEU A 396 -12.21 -19.06 12.73
C LEU A 396 -12.03 -17.53 12.72
N PRO A 397 -12.19 -16.88 11.54
CA PRO A 397 -12.28 -15.43 11.48
C PRO A 397 -13.63 -14.95 12.03
N GLU A 398 -13.63 -13.78 12.67
CA GLU A 398 -14.84 -13.16 13.20
C GLU A 398 -14.94 -11.70 12.73
N PHE A 399 -15.89 -11.44 11.84
CA PHE A 399 -16.30 -10.08 11.46
C PHE A 399 -17.46 -9.68 12.37
N THR A 400 -17.19 -8.80 13.32
CA THR A 400 -18.17 -8.34 14.30
C THR A 400 -17.95 -6.89 14.71
N ASP A 401 -18.95 -6.28 15.33
CA ASP A 401 -18.91 -4.89 15.79
C ASP A 401 -18.50 -3.91 14.69
N ILE A 402 -19.17 -4.03 13.54
CA ILE A 402 -18.95 -3.24 12.33
C ILE A 402 -20.18 -2.39 12.05
N HIS A 403 -19.99 -1.08 11.99
CA HIS A 403 -21.04 -0.09 11.77
C HIS A 403 -20.79 0.65 10.46
N ILE A 404 -21.68 0.46 9.49
CA ILE A 404 -21.60 1.08 8.17
C ILE A 404 -22.82 1.99 7.99
N SER A 405 -22.59 3.26 7.66
CA SER A 405 -23.68 4.21 7.48
C SER A 405 -23.39 5.21 6.35
N ASN A 406 -24.45 5.80 5.81
CA ASN A 406 -24.37 6.83 4.78
C ASN A 406 -23.48 6.43 3.59
N VAL A 407 -23.73 5.23 3.02
CA VAL A 407 -23.05 4.73 1.84
C VAL A 407 -23.97 4.86 0.62
N VAL A 408 -23.45 5.45 -0.44
CA VAL A 408 -24.13 5.51 -1.74
C VAL A 408 -23.26 4.78 -2.77
N ALA A 409 -23.81 3.72 -3.36
CA ALA A 409 -23.15 2.99 -4.44
C ALA A 409 -24.02 3.00 -5.70
N ARG A 410 -23.44 3.46 -6.81
CA ARG A 410 -24.07 3.48 -8.14
C ARG A 410 -23.37 2.52 -9.08
N ASP A 411 -24.14 1.95 -10.00
CA ASP A 411 -23.60 1.04 -11.01
C ASP A 411 -22.77 -0.10 -10.39
N THR A 412 -23.35 -0.70 -9.33
CA THR A 412 -22.76 -1.86 -8.66
C THR A 412 -23.46 -3.13 -9.09
N ARG A 413 -22.73 -4.22 -9.34
CA ARG A 413 -23.35 -5.48 -9.79
C ARG A 413 -24.19 -6.09 -8.68
N ILE A 414 -23.67 -6.13 -7.45
CA ILE A 414 -24.36 -6.66 -6.26
C ILE A 414 -24.24 -5.63 -5.13
N GLY A 415 -25.35 -5.36 -4.44
CA GLY A 415 -25.34 -4.42 -3.32
C GLY A 415 -24.56 -4.97 -2.11
N ILE A 416 -25.08 -6.02 -1.47
CA ILE A 416 -24.49 -6.61 -0.27
C ILE A 416 -24.34 -8.11 -0.47
N ALA A 417 -23.15 -8.65 -0.24
CA ALA A 417 -22.89 -10.07 -0.24
C ALA A 417 -22.33 -10.56 1.11
N ALA A 418 -22.73 -11.76 1.54
CA ALA A 418 -22.16 -12.40 2.71
C ALA A 418 -22.04 -13.91 2.49
N LYS A 419 -20.83 -14.43 2.69
CA LYS A 419 -20.51 -15.87 2.58
C LYS A 419 -19.84 -16.34 3.86
N GLY A 420 -20.56 -17.10 4.68
CA GLY A 420 -20.07 -17.59 5.96
C GLY A 420 -21.21 -18.01 6.88
N THR A 421 -20.91 -18.12 8.16
CA THR A 421 -21.91 -18.46 9.17
C THR A 421 -22.14 -17.28 10.10
N THR A 422 -23.28 -17.30 10.83
CA THR A 422 -23.57 -16.29 11.85
C THR A 422 -22.58 -16.30 13.03
N GLN A 423 -21.82 -17.37 13.20
CA GLN A 423 -20.70 -17.41 14.14
C GLN A 423 -19.52 -16.52 13.71
N MET A 424 -19.30 -16.43 12.38
CA MET A 424 -18.17 -15.68 11.81
C MET A 424 -18.56 -14.27 11.32
N ILE A 425 -19.85 -14.02 11.07
CA ILE A 425 -20.37 -12.74 10.55
C ILE A 425 -21.59 -12.36 11.39
N HIS A 426 -21.41 -11.49 12.36
CA HIS A 426 -22.48 -11.05 13.26
C HIS A 426 -22.20 -9.67 13.87
N GLY A 427 -23.21 -9.08 14.51
CA GLY A 427 -23.08 -7.75 15.15
C GLY A 427 -22.69 -6.65 14.15
N ILE A 428 -23.20 -6.76 12.93
CA ILE A 428 -22.96 -5.79 11.87
C ILE A 428 -24.23 -4.96 11.66
N SER A 429 -24.08 -3.64 11.58
CA SER A 429 -25.16 -2.72 11.25
C SER A 429 -24.84 -1.94 9.97
N ILE A 430 -25.82 -1.89 9.07
CA ILE A 430 -25.78 -1.09 7.85
C ILE A 430 -26.99 -0.18 7.86
N SER A 431 -26.78 1.15 7.90
CA SER A 431 -27.87 2.11 8.02
C SER A 431 -27.73 3.28 7.04
N ASP A 432 -28.87 3.89 6.68
CA ASP A 432 -28.93 5.09 5.86
C ASP A 432 -28.17 4.98 4.54
N CYS A 433 -28.24 3.84 3.88
CA CYS A 433 -27.52 3.50 2.66
C CYS A 433 -28.41 3.40 1.43
N ALA A 434 -27.83 3.62 0.25
CA ALA A 434 -28.52 3.42 -1.02
C ALA A 434 -27.60 2.70 -2.03
N PHE A 435 -28.05 1.56 -2.52
CA PHE A 435 -27.32 0.73 -3.48
C PHE A 435 -28.14 0.60 -4.76
N PHE A 436 -27.63 1.13 -5.88
CA PHE A 436 -28.22 1.02 -7.21
C PHE A 436 -27.54 -0.14 -7.94
N CYS A 437 -28.22 -1.30 -7.94
CA CYS A 437 -27.66 -2.57 -8.37
C CYS A 437 -28.04 -2.91 -9.81
N THR A 438 -27.13 -3.47 -10.58
CA THR A 438 -27.36 -3.87 -11.97
C THR A 438 -27.83 -5.32 -12.12
N GLU A 439 -27.54 -6.20 -11.16
CA GLU A 439 -27.93 -7.61 -11.20
C GLU A 439 -28.67 -8.07 -9.95
N LYS A 440 -28.09 -7.88 -8.76
CA LYS A 440 -28.66 -8.38 -7.50
C LYS A 440 -28.56 -7.35 -6.39
N ILE A 441 -29.62 -7.23 -5.62
CA ILE A 441 -29.60 -6.39 -4.42
C ILE A 441 -28.81 -7.03 -3.28
N ALA A 442 -28.83 -8.38 -3.18
CA ALA A 442 -28.12 -9.13 -2.18
C ALA A 442 -27.77 -10.56 -2.62
N GLU A 443 -26.67 -11.10 -2.06
CA GLU A 443 -26.26 -12.49 -2.23
C GLU A 443 -25.78 -13.07 -0.88
N LEU A 444 -26.58 -13.99 -0.29
CA LEU A 444 -26.29 -14.60 1.00
C LEU A 444 -25.98 -16.10 0.83
N SER A 445 -24.96 -16.60 1.51
CA SER A 445 -24.58 -18.01 1.53
C SER A 445 -24.08 -18.40 2.92
N GLY A 446 -24.77 -19.34 3.57
CA GLY A 446 -24.50 -19.75 4.95
C GLY A 446 -25.04 -18.79 6.02
N ILE A 447 -25.64 -17.69 5.60
CA ILE A 447 -26.48 -16.78 6.38
C ILE A 447 -27.87 -16.82 5.75
N GLU A 448 -28.91 -17.13 6.52
CA GLU A 448 -30.25 -17.34 6.00
C GLU A 448 -30.91 -16.02 5.61
N ALA A 449 -30.74 -14.96 6.41
CA ALA A 449 -31.32 -13.65 6.17
C ALA A 449 -30.58 -12.53 6.87
N PHE A 450 -30.82 -11.31 6.44
CA PHE A 450 -30.45 -10.12 7.21
C PHE A 450 -31.26 -10.06 8.51
N GLY A 451 -30.62 -9.65 9.62
CA GLY A 451 -31.24 -9.50 10.92
C GLY A 451 -30.27 -9.30 12.07
N GLU A 452 -30.81 -9.17 13.28
CA GLU A 452 -30.04 -8.90 14.52
C GLU A 452 -28.94 -9.94 14.82
N GLY A 453 -29.12 -11.18 14.36
CA GLY A 453 -28.14 -12.25 14.57
C GLY A 453 -26.99 -12.27 13.55
N SER A 454 -27.00 -11.40 12.55
CA SER A 454 -25.99 -11.36 11.49
C SER A 454 -25.70 -9.92 11.05
N ILE A 455 -26.34 -9.45 9.99
CA ILE A 455 -26.23 -8.11 9.41
C ILE A 455 -27.59 -7.43 9.53
N LYS A 456 -27.71 -6.44 10.38
CA LYS A 456 -28.91 -5.62 10.53
C LYS A 456 -28.92 -4.52 9.49
N LEU A 457 -30.05 -4.39 8.78
CA LEU A 457 -30.30 -3.30 7.85
C LEU A 457 -31.33 -2.32 8.43
N GLU A 458 -31.03 -1.02 8.39
CA GLU A 458 -31.91 0.05 8.85
C GLU A 458 -31.90 1.20 7.84
N ASN A 459 -33.08 1.59 7.32
CA ASN A 459 -33.19 2.63 6.30
C ASN A 459 -32.26 2.41 5.07
N VAL A 460 -32.17 1.17 4.59
CA VAL A 460 -31.33 0.81 3.44
C VAL A 460 -32.21 0.67 2.19
N LYS A 461 -31.86 1.41 1.14
CA LYS A 461 -32.49 1.34 -0.17
C LYS A 461 -31.69 0.42 -1.07
N LEU A 462 -32.27 -0.69 -1.46
CA LEU A 462 -31.72 -1.65 -2.42
C LEU A 462 -32.54 -1.53 -3.72
N LEU A 463 -31.96 -0.89 -4.74
CA LEU A 463 -32.63 -0.45 -5.96
C LEU A 463 -32.03 -1.11 -7.22
#